data_29d7a7ddcf234d1cf6fce30c523d3139
#
_entry.id   29d7a7ddcf234d1cf6fce30c523d3139
#
_cell.length_a   1.000
_cell.length_b   1.000
_cell.length_c   1.000
_cell.angle_alpha   90.00
_cell.angle_beta   90.00
_cell.angle_gamma   90.00
#
_symmetry.space_group_name_H-M   'P 1'
#
loop_
_entity.id
_entity.type
_entity.pdbx_description
1 polymer ?
#
loop_
_entity_poly.entity_id
_entity_poly.type
_entity_poly.pdbx_seq_one_letter_code
_entity_poly.pdbx_strand_id
1 'polypeptide(L)'
;MAQPAGIDELVGQLSESKDFRVRVQAALQLGKSMDPAALKPLVESLEDENASVRAAAVAALESLGDRRAIEPLKEHRLDRSAPVRNQIKSSLAALEAQDPKVLVKLGIMKNGSGVSGKRIETDLAQASRQKLNELPRVKVLPEGDDGSNRKTPVVMVTASVEQLKASREGEAIIYTAKVEYVLHTMPDQSIAAKVSGSASAQASEQDANDQVKSAQLRKDVLEAAIASALRRAPPALVAAARL
;
A
#
# COMPACT_ATOMS: atom_id res chain seq x y z
N MET A 1 -3.76 3.52 29.48
CA MET A 1 -4.25 2.93 28.21
C MET A 1 -3.04 2.35 27.49
N ALA A 2 -3.04 1.06 27.19
CA ALA A 2 -1.95 0.44 26.43
C ALA A 2 -1.93 1.03 25.02
N GLN A 3 -0.75 1.35 24.49
CA GLN A 3 -0.61 1.74 23.09
C GLN A 3 -1.04 0.56 22.21
N PRO A 4 -1.70 0.79 21.07
CA PRO A 4 -2.02 -0.30 20.15
C PRO A 4 -0.72 -0.97 19.71
N ALA A 5 -0.71 -2.31 19.72
CA ALA A 5 0.43 -3.10 19.26
C ALA A 5 0.80 -2.69 17.84
N GLY A 6 2.09 -2.54 17.56
CA GLY A 6 2.57 -2.24 16.21
C GLY A 6 2.30 -3.40 15.25
N ILE A 7 2.28 -3.12 13.95
CA ILE A 7 2.06 -4.16 12.92
C ILE A 7 3.06 -5.31 13.07
N ASP A 8 4.34 -5.00 13.27
CA ASP A 8 5.39 -6.02 13.41
C ASP A 8 5.18 -6.92 14.65
N GLU A 9 4.70 -6.34 15.75
CA GLU A 9 4.36 -7.10 16.95
C GLU A 9 3.16 -8.02 16.71
N LEU A 10 2.12 -7.53 16.03
CA LEU A 10 0.95 -8.33 15.69
C LEU A 10 1.30 -9.47 14.72
N VAL A 11 2.18 -9.22 13.77
CA VAL A 11 2.70 -10.24 12.84
C VAL A 11 3.45 -11.31 13.60
N GLY A 12 4.33 -10.94 14.54
CA GLY A 12 5.03 -11.89 15.41
C GLY A 12 4.06 -12.72 16.26
N GLN A 13 3.05 -12.09 16.86
CA GLN A 13 2.00 -12.82 17.62
C GLN A 13 1.21 -13.80 16.76
N LEU A 14 0.92 -13.43 15.50
CA LEU A 14 0.18 -14.27 14.56
C LEU A 14 0.99 -15.49 14.11
N SER A 15 2.29 -15.32 13.83
CA SER A 15 3.13 -16.40 13.28
C SER A 15 3.78 -17.29 14.33
N GLU A 16 4.11 -16.75 15.52
CA GLU A 16 4.98 -17.43 16.47
C GLU A 16 4.26 -17.94 17.73
N SER A 17 3.07 -17.39 18.05
CA SER A 17 2.37 -17.79 19.27
C SER A 17 1.87 -19.23 19.21
N LYS A 18 2.17 -20.02 20.26
CA LYS A 18 1.65 -21.37 20.43
C LYS A 18 0.16 -21.40 20.81
N ASP A 19 -0.36 -20.32 21.41
CA ASP A 19 -1.77 -20.21 21.74
C ASP A 19 -2.55 -19.68 20.52
N PHE A 20 -3.41 -20.53 19.97
CA PHE A 20 -4.25 -20.16 18.84
C PHE A 20 -5.17 -18.96 19.12
N ARG A 21 -5.53 -18.69 20.38
CA ARG A 21 -6.36 -17.53 20.76
C ARG A 21 -5.61 -16.24 20.55
N VAL A 22 -4.31 -16.23 20.85
CA VAL A 22 -3.44 -15.07 20.58
C VAL A 22 -3.32 -14.86 19.06
N ARG A 23 -3.13 -15.94 18.28
CA ARG A 23 -3.09 -15.85 16.81
C ARG A 23 -4.41 -15.30 16.22
N VAL A 24 -5.56 -15.76 16.73
CA VAL A 24 -6.88 -15.23 16.36
C VAL A 24 -6.98 -13.73 16.64
N GLN A 25 -6.59 -13.32 17.85
CA GLN A 25 -6.64 -11.91 18.25
C GLN A 25 -5.74 -11.03 17.35
N ALA A 26 -4.53 -11.50 17.09
CA ALA A 26 -3.58 -10.80 16.22
C ALA A 26 -4.12 -10.68 14.79
N ALA A 27 -4.68 -11.76 14.23
CA ALA A 27 -5.31 -11.71 12.90
C ALA A 27 -6.41 -10.64 12.83
N LEU A 28 -7.32 -10.62 13.80
CA LEU A 28 -8.42 -9.65 13.83
C LEU A 28 -7.93 -8.18 13.98
N GLN A 29 -6.87 -7.96 14.74
CA GLN A 29 -6.28 -6.62 14.88
C GLN A 29 -5.58 -6.20 13.58
N LEU A 30 -4.83 -7.09 12.93
CA LEU A 30 -4.23 -6.85 11.62
C LEU A 30 -5.29 -6.49 10.57
N GLY A 31 -6.43 -7.19 10.56
CA GLY A 31 -7.53 -6.86 9.65
C GLY A 31 -8.12 -5.46 9.84
N LYS A 32 -8.07 -4.91 11.06
CA LYS A 32 -8.55 -3.57 11.38
C LYS A 32 -7.53 -2.47 11.12
N SER A 33 -6.27 -2.82 10.96
CA SER A 33 -5.18 -1.84 10.84
C SER A 33 -5.25 -0.99 9.57
N MET A 34 -5.93 -1.47 8.53
CA MET A 34 -5.91 -0.91 7.17
C MET A 34 -4.50 -0.81 6.57
N ASP A 35 -3.49 -1.45 7.17
CA ASP A 35 -2.13 -1.47 6.67
C ASP A 35 -1.95 -2.57 5.61
N PRO A 36 -1.53 -2.23 4.39
CA PRO A 36 -1.27 -3.22 3.35
C PRO A 36 -0.23 -4.29 3.73
N ALA A 37 0.65 -4.01 4.70
CA ALA A 37 1.62 -4.96 5.21
C ALA A 37 0.97 -6.16 5.93
N ALA A 38 -0.28 -5.99 6.42
CA ALA A 38 -1.05 -7.07 7.04
C ALA A 38 -1.49 -8.15 6.05
N LEU A 39 -1.55 -7.85 4.75
CA LEU A 39 -2.07 -8.77 3.74
C LEU A 39 -1.32 -10.11 3.73
N LYS A 40 0.00 -10.06 3.58
CA LYS A 40 0.83 -11.27 3.46
C LYS A 40 0.73 -12.18 4.69
N PRO A 41 0.93 -11.69 5.93
CA PRO A 41 0.77 -12.53 7.13
C PRO A 41 -0.63 -13.14 7.27
N LEU A 42 -1.68 -12.40 6.89
CA LEU A 42 -3.05 -12.90 6.93
C LEU A 42 -3.29 -13.99 5.88
N VAL A 43 -2.72 -13.85 4.68
CA VAL A 43 -2.80 -14.89 3.64
C VAL A 43 -2.06 -16.15 4.10
N GLU A 44 -0.87 -16.03 4.68
CA GLU A 44 -0.13 -17.17 5.24
C GLU A 44 -0.93 -17.89 6.34
N SER A 45 -1.71 -17.15 7.13
CA SER A 45 -2.57 -17.71 8.18
C SER A 45 -3.79 -18.49 7.67
N LEU A 46 -4.08 -18.46 6.36
CA LEU A 46 -5.08 -19.34 5.75
C LEU A 46 -4.67 -20.81 5.79
N GLU A 47 -3.39 -21.10 6.00
CA GLU A 47 -2.84 -22.45 6.16
C GLU A 47 -2.69 -22.89 7.63
N ASP A 48 -3.11 -22.07 8.61
CA ASP A 48 -2.97 -22.40 10.03
C ASP A 48 -3.63 -23.76 10.36
N GLU A 49 -3.00 -24.51 11.23
CA GLU A 49 -3.52 -25.81 11.69
C GLU A 49 -4.91 -25.69 12.35
N ASN A 50 -5.16 -24.59 13.06
CA ASN A 50 -6.39 -24.32 13.79
C ASN A 50 -7.43 -23.63 12.92
N ALA A 51 -8.60 -24.23 12.78
CA ALA A 51 -9.69 -23.70 11.97
C ALA A 51 -10.18 -22.30 12.44
N SER A 52 -10.07 -22.00 13.74
CA SER A 52 -10.47 -20.68 14.26
C SER A 52 -9.50 -19.59 13.82
N VAL A 53 -8.20 -19.90 13.71
CA VAL A 53 -7.20 -18.95 13.16
C VAL A 53 -7.44 -18.74 11.69
N ARG A 54 -7.68 -19.80 10.91
CA ARG A 54 -8.02 -19.66 9.48
C ARG A 54 -9.28 -18.81 9.27
N ALA A 55 -10.33 -19.07 10.06
CA ALA A 55 -11.56 -18.27 9.99
C ALA A 55 -11.32 -16.80 10.35
N ALA A 56 -10.52 -16.53 11.38
CA ALA A 56 -10.13 -15.18 11.77
C ALA A 56 -9.30 -14.48 10.67
N ALA A 57 -8.39 -15.20 10.02
CA ALA A 57 -7.63 -14.69 8.90
C ALA A 57 -8.54 -14.29 7.71
N VAL A 58 -9.53 -15.13 7.38
CA VAL A 58 -10.53 -14.81 6.34
C VAL A 58 -11.32 -13.55 6.70
N ALA A 59 -11.82 -13.45 7.93
CA ALA A 59 -12.54 -12.27 8.41
C ALA A 59 -11.66 -11.01 8.45
N ALA A 60 -10.39 -11.17 8.79
CA ALA A 60 -9.41 -10.10 8.80
C ALA A 60 -9.08 -9.60 7.39
N LEU A 61 -8.92 -10.49 6.41
CA LEU A 61 -8.75 -10.15 5.00
C LEU A 61 -9.94 -9.40 4.43
N GLU A 62 -11.17 -9.79 4.81
CA GLU A 62 -12.38 -9.04 4.46
C GLU A 62 -12.37 -7.64 5.09
N SER A 63 -12.05 -7.54 6.39
CA SER A 63 -11.98 -6.27 7.11
C SER A 63 -10.90 -5.33 6.56
N LEU A 64 -9.74 -5.88 6.19
CA LEU A 64 -8.67 -5.15 5.52
C LEU A 64 -9.15 -4.53 4.20
N GLY A 65 -10.03 -5.24 3.48
CA GLY A 65 -10.63 -4.77 2.25
C GLY A 65 -9.66 -4.69 1.06
N ASP A 66 -8.56 -5.40 1.12
CA ASP A 66 -7.59 -5.47 0.04
C ASP A 66 -8.02 -6.50 -1.01
N ARG A 67 -8.31 -6.04 -2.22
CA ARG A 67 -8.76 -6.92 -3.30
C ARG A 67 -7.75 -7.99 -3.72
N ARG A 68 -6.48 -7.82 -3.37
CA ARG A 68 -5.43 -8.84 -3.59
C ARG A 68 -5.68 -10.10 -2.76
N ALA A 69 -6.52 -10.03 -1.72
CA ALA A 69 -6.95 -11.20 -0.96
C ALA A 69 -7.90 -12.13 -1.73
N ILE A 70 -8.52 -11.65 -2.82
CA ILE A 70 -9.53 -12.41 -3.56
C ILE A 70 -8.97 -13.72 -4.11
N GLU A 71 -7.83 -13.70 -4.79
CA GLU A 71 -7.25 -14.92 -5.36
C GLU A 71 -6.79 -15.91 -4.29
N PRO A 72 -6.05 -15.52 -3.23
CA PRO A 72 -5.76 -16.43 -2.12
C PRO A 72 -7.00 -17.04 -1.49
N LEU A 73 -8.07 -16.26 -1.28
CA LEU A 73 -9.32 -16.80 -0.73
C LEU A 73 -10.00 -17.79 -1.68
N LYS A 74 -9.93 -17.60 -2.99
CA LYS A 74 -10.45 -18.56 -3.98
C LYS A 74 -9.69 -19.87 -3.96
N GLU A 75 -8.38 -19.85 -3.75
CA GLU A 75 -7.55 -21.04 -3.63
C GLU A 75 -7.96 -21.87 -2.40
N HIS A 76 -8.36 -21.22 -1.30
CA HIS A 76 -8.77 -21.86 -0.05
C HIS A 76 -10.28 -22.17 0.05
N ARG A 77 -11.05 -22.00 -1.02
CA ARG A 77 -12.53 -22.22 -1.03
C ARG A 77 -12.97 -23.63 -0.64
N LEU A 78 -12.08 -24.60 -0.73
CA LEU A 78 -12.31 -26.00 -0.36
C LEU A 78 -11.72 -26.37 1.00
N ASP A 79 -11.55 -25.40 1.91
CA ASP A 79 -11.04 -25.63 3.26
C ASP A 79 -11.70 -26.85 3.92
N ARG A 80 -10.93 -27.61 4.69
CA ARG A 80 -11.41 -28.80 5.43
C ARG A 80 -12.54 -28.50 6.42
N SER A 81 -12.62 -27.26 6.95
CA SER A 81 -13.64 -26.83 7.90
C SER A 81 -14.82 -26.18 7.18
N ALA A 82 -16.03 -26.68 7.40
CA ALA A 82 -17.23 -26.09 6.81
C ALA A 82 -17.49 -24.63 7.24
N PRO A 83 -17.30 -24.24 8.52
CA PRO A 83 -17.35 -22.84 8.94
C PRO A 83 -16.40 -21.95 8.17
N VAL A 84 -15.13 -22.38 7.93
CA VAL A 84 -14.14 -21.63 7.17
C VAL A 84 -14.59 -21.46 5.71
N ARG A 85 -15.07 -22.54 5.07
CA ARG A 85 -15.62 -22.44 3.70
C ARG A 85 -16.77 -21.43 3.58
N ASN A 86 -17.68 -21.43 4.56
CA ASN A 86 -18.80 -20.48 4.57
C ASN A 86 -18.30 -19.03 4.74
N GLN A 87 -17.33 -18.83 5.64
CA GLN A 87 -16.70 -17.51 5.83
C GLN A 87 -16.01 -17.05 4.54
N ILE A 88 -15.23 -17.90 3.89
CA ILE A 88 -14.57 -17.59 2.61
C ILE A 88 -15.60 -17.17 1.56
N LYS A 89 -16.69 -17.90 1.42
CA LYS A 89 -17.77 -17.58 0.48
C LYS A 89 -18.37 -16.20 0.75
N SER A 90 -18.65 -15.90 2.01
CA SER A 90 -19.19 -14.59 2.43
C SER A 90 -18.18 -13.47 2.17
N SER A 91 -16.92 -13.67 2.58
CA SER A 91 -15.86 -12.67 2.43
C SER A 91 -15.51 -12.38 0.97
N LEU A 92 -15.51 -13.40 0.11
CA LEU A 92 -15.34 -13.20 -1.34
C LEU A 92 -16.44 -12.33 -1.92
N ALA A 93 -17.71 -12.63 -1.59
CA ALA A 93 -18.83 -11.81 -2.06
C ALA A 93 -18.72 -10.35 -1.56
N ALA A 94 -18.32 -10.16 -0.29
CA ALA A 94 -18.11 -8.83 0.29
C ALA A 94 -16.96 -8.07 -0.39
N LEU A 95 -15.82 -8.72 -0.62
CA LEU A 95 -14.65 -8.10 -1.27
C LEU A 95 -14.90 -7.77 -2.74
N GLU A 96 -15.64 -8.62 -3.46
CA GLU A 96 -16.00 -8.39 -4.86
C GLU A 96 -17.02 -7.25 -5.01
N ALA A 97 -17.93 -7.09 -4.03
CA ALA A 97 -18.96 -6.05 -4.00
C ALA A 97 -18.51 -4.73 -3.35
N GLN A 98 -17.28 -4.66 -2.81
CA GLN A 98 -16.83 -3.50 -2.05
C GLN A 98 -16.71 -2.23 -2.91
N ASP A 99 -17.51 -1.22 -2.57
CA ASP A 99 -17.27 0.14 -3.03
C ASP A 99 -16.04 0.76 -2.32
N PRO A 100 -15.26 1.58 -3.01
CA PRO A 100 -14.14 2.28 -2.39
C PRO A 100 -14.64 3.20 -1.27
N LYS A 101 -13.90 3.27 -0.15
CA LYS A 101 -14.16 4.25 0.92
C LYS A 101 -13.61 5.63 0.59
N VAL A 102 -12.54 5.66 -0.19
CA VAL A 102 -11.86 6.90 -0.57
C VAL A 102 -11.60 6.90 -2.07
N LEU A 103 -12.00 7.96 -2.72
CA LEU A 103 -11.64 8.24 -4.11
C LEU A 103 -10.42 9.17 -4.12
N VAL A 104 -9.45 8.87 -4.94
CA VAL A 104 -8.24 9.69 -5.08
C VAL A 104 -8.23 10.35 -6.44
N LYS A 105 -8.17 11.68 -6.44
CA LYS A 105 -7.85 12.49 -7.61
C LYS A 105 -6.37 12.75 -7.63
N LEU A 106 -5.68 12.34 -8.70
CA LEU A 106 -4.28 12.74 -8.88
C LEU A 106 -4.23 14.19 -9.35
N GLY A 107 -3.52 15.00 -8.59
CA GLY A 107 -3.21 16.37 -8.94
C GLY A 107 -1.85 16.48 -9.65
N ILE A 108 -1.16 17.57 -9.43
CA ILE A 108 0.11 17.85 -10.09
C ILE A 108 1.21 16.92 -9.55
N MET A 109 1.94 16.30 -10.48
CA MET A 109 3.14 15.53 -10.22
C MET A 109 4.35 16.33 -10.70
N LYS A 110 5.28 16.65 -9.82
CA LYS A 110 6.41 17.54 -10.10
C LYS A 110 7.75 16.79 -9.99
N ASN A 111 8.67 17.19 -10.83
CA ASN A 111 10.07 16.81 -10.70
C ASN A 111 10.88 17.96 -10.10
N GLY A 112 11.09 17.91 -8.80
CA GLY A 112 11.94 18.87 -8.06
C GLY A 112 13.39 18.40 -7.88
N SER A 113 13.76 17.23 -8.43
CA SER A 113 15.08 16.62 -8.21
C SER A 113 16.24 17.30 -8.92
N GLY A 114 15.97 18.23 -9.86
CA GLY A 114 16.99 18.85 -10.71
C GLY A 114 17.49 17.98 -11.87
N VAL A 115 17.04 16.72 -11.96
CA VAL A 115 17.36 15.81 -13.07
C VAL A 115 16.47 16.17 -14.27
N SER A 116 17.07 16.46 -15.41
CA SER A 116 16.32 16.77 -16.63
C SER A 116 15.58 15.53 -17.15
N GLY A 117 14.28 15.67 -17.43
CA GLY A 117 13.49 14.62 -18.08
C GLY A 117 11.99 14.73 -17.81
N LYS A 118 11.20 15.01 -18.83
CA LYS A 118 9.71 15.00 -18.76
C LYS A 118 9.14 13.61 -18.35
N ARG A 119 9.93 12.56 -18.52
CA ARG A 119 9.54 11.18 -18.22
C ARG A 119 9.36 10.93 -16.74
N ILE A 120 10.13 11.63 -15.87
CA ILE A 120 10.07 11.44 -14.40
C ILE A 120 8.68 11.77 -13.85
N GLU A 121 8.04 12.82 -14.32
CA GLU A 121 6.68 13.20 -13.89
C GLU A 121 5.65 12.19 -14.34
N THR A 122 5.79 11.66 -15.55
CA THR A 122 4.94 10.60 -16.09
C THR A 122 5.13 9.30 -15.32
N ASP A 123 6.37 8.91 -15.06
CA ASP A 123 6.69 7.69 -14.29
C ASP A 123 6.17 7.83 -12.85
N LEU A 124 6.33 9.00 -12.22
CA LEU A 124 5.76 9.30 -10.91
C LEU A 124 4.24 9.17 -10.91
N ALA A 125 3.55 9.75 -11.89
CA ALA A 125 2.09 9.69 -11.99
C ALA A 125 1.60 8.25 -12.21
N GLN A 126 2.22 7.51 -13.10
CA GLN A 126 1.85 6.14 -13.42
C GLN A 126 2.07 5.19 -12.24
N ALA A 127 3.25 5.24 -11.62
CA ALA A 127 3.57 4.42 -10.45
C ALA A 127 2.69 4.79 -9.25
N SER A 128 2.41 6.09 -9.04
CA SER A 128 1.50 6.53 -7.98
C SER A 128 0.08 6.02 -8.20
N ARG A 129 -0.44 6.09 -9.43
CA ARG A 129 -1.76 5.56 -9.79
C ARG A 129 -1.86 4.07 -9.49
N GLN A 130 -0.85 3.31 -9.91
CA GLN A 130 -0.80 1.88 -9.68
C GLN A 130 -0.78 1.57 -8.19
N LYS A 131 0.15 2.16 -7.44
CA LYS A 131 0.32 1.92 -6.01
C LYS A 131 -0.86 2.38 -5.16
N LEU A 132 -1.50 3.49 -5.50
CA LEU A 132 -2.71 3.94 -4.81
C LEU A 132 -3.91 3.01 -5.05
N ASN A 133 -4.03 2.43 -6.26
CA ASN A 133 -5.08 1.45 -6.53
C ASN A 133 -4.83 0.08 -5.86
N GLU A 134 -3.59 -0.21 -5.44
CA GLU A 134 -3.26 -1.39 -4.62
C GLU A 134 -3.67 -1.20 -3.14
N LEU A 135 -3.91 0.05 -2.70
CA LEU A 135 -4.32 0.30 -1.31
C LEU A 135 -5.75 -0.18 -1.06
N PRO A 136 -6.00 -0.75 0.14
CA PRO A 136 -7.32 -1.23 0.52
C PRO A 136 -8.39 -0.13 0.42
N ARG A 137 -9.50 -0.42 -0.25
CA ARG A 137 -10.67 0.47 -0.36
C ARG A 137 -10.37 1.87 -0.91
N VAL A 138 -9.29 2.02 -1.65
CA VAL A 138 -8.91 3.23 -2.38
C VAL A 138 -9.12 2.99 -3.87
N LYS A 139 -9.65 3.98 -4.57
CA LYS A 139 -9.78 3.98 -6.02
C LYS A 139 -9.30 5.30 -6.58
N VAL A 140 -8.38 5.25 -7.53
CA VAL A 140 -7.93 6.45 -8.24
C VAL A 140 -8.91 6.77 -9.37
N LEU A 141 -9.35 8.02 -9.41
CA LEU A 141 -10.25 8.52 -10.44
C LEU A 141 -9.55 8.56 -11.81
N PRO A 142 -10.29 8.36 -12.90
CA PRO A 142 -9.79 8.64 -14.25
C PRO A 142 -9.31 10.09 -14.38
N GLU A 143 -8.46 10.33 -15.34
CA GLU A 143 -8.03 11.69 -15.67
C GLU A 143 -9.22 12.52 -16.14
N GLY A 144 -9.34 13.74 -15.58
CA GLY A 144 -10.48 14.64 -15.85
C GLY A 144 -11.72 14.41 -14.97
N ASP A 145 -11.83 13.29 -14.25
CA ASP A 145 -12.88 13.06 -13.28
C ASP A 145 -12.53 13.76 -11.95
N ASP A 146 -13.40 14.66 -11.48
CA ASP A 146 -13.23 15.38 -10.22
C ASP A 146 -13.96 14.72 -9.03
N GLY A 147 -14.77 13.71 -9.31
CA GLY A 147 -15.56 12.99 -8.31
C GLY A 147 -16.72 13.78 -7.70
N SER A 148 -17.06 14.98 -8.23
CA SER A 148 -18.02 15.92 -7.64
C SER A 148 -19.44 15.35 -7.47
N ASN A 149 -19.83 14.38 -8.28
CA ASN A 149 -21.15 13.76 -8.26
C ASN A 149 -21.22 12.47 -7.43
N ARG A 150 -20.22 12.18 -6.58
CA ARG A 150 -20.13 10.94 -5.83
C ARG A 150 -20.35 11.16 -4.33
N LYS A 151 -21.00 10.20 -3.69
CA LYS A 151 -21.17 10.20 -2.22
C LYS A 151 -19.86 9.84 -1.49
N THR A 152 -18.97 9.13 -2.17
CA THR A 152 -17.69 8.71 -1.61
C THR A 152 -16.74 9.91 -1.53
N PRO A 153 -16.10 10.14 -0.38
CA PRO A 153 -15.15 11.24 -0.21
C PRO A 153 -14.02 11.20 -1.23
N VAL A 154 -13.65 12.36 -1.75
CA VAL A 154 -12.52 12.54 -2.67
C VAL A 154 -11.36 13.22 -1.95
N VAL A 155 -10.18 12.66 -2.10
CA VAL A 155 -8.91 13.25 -1.63
C VAL A 155 -8.06 13.56 -2.85
N MET A 156 -7.58 14.80 -2.97
CA MET A 156 -6.62 15.12 -4.02
C MET A 156 -5.21 14.83 -3.52
N VAL A 157 -4.43 14.14 -4.34
CA VAL A 157 -3.04 13.76 -4.03
C VAL A 157 -2.13 14.38 -5.05
N THR A 158 -1.22 15.24 -4.59
CA THR A 158 -0.11 15.79 -5.38
C THR A 158 1.19 15.16 -4.92
N ALA A 159 2.20 15.11 -5.77
CA ALA A 159 3.50 14.59 -5.39
C ALA A 159 4.65 15.36 -6.06
N SER A 160 5.81 15.31 -5.41
CA SER A 160 7.06 15.79 -5.97
C SER A 160 8.19 14.78 -5.75
N VAL A 161 9.07 14.67 -6.75
CA VAL A 161 10.37 14.01 -6.58
C VAL A 161 11.32 15.04 -6.01
N GLU A 162 11.65 14.92 -4.73
CA GLU A 162 12.54 15.85 -4.03
C GLU A 162 14.01 15.56 -4.34
N GLN A 163 14.34 14.30 -4.59
CA GLN A 163 15.69 13.87 -4.88
C GLN A 163 15.67 12.65 -5.79
N LEU A 164 16.52 12.69 -6.81
CA LEU A 164 16.84 11.55 -7.65
C LEU A 164 18.29 11.71 -8.09
N LYS A 165 19.21 11.07 -7.40
CA LYS A 165 20.65 11.23 -7.67
C LYS A 165 21.38 9.91 -7.61
N ALA A 166 22.55 9.90 -8.27
CA ALA A 166 23.58 8.89 -8.08
C ALA A 166 24.81 9.55 -7.43
N SER A 167 25.35 8.95 -6.41
CA SER A 167 26.56 9.39 -5.70
C SER A 167 27.55 8.25 -5.59
N ARG A 168 28.86 8.56 -5.70
CA ARG A 168 29.89 7.55 -5.53
C ARG A 168 30.25 7.43 -4.06
N GLU A 169 30.27 6.20 -3.55
CA GLU A 169 30.70 5.84 -2.20
C GLU A 169 31.71 4.68 -2.29
N GLY A 170 32.99 5.01 -2.26
CA GLY A 170 34.06 4.05 -2.51
C GLY A 170 34.04 3.51 -3.94
N GLU A 171 33.92 2.19 -4.09
CA GLU A 171 33.80 1.51 -5.38
C GLU A 171 32.35 1.35 -5.88
N ALA A 172 31.38 1.77 -5.08
CA ALA A 172 29.97 1.64 -5.41
C ALA A 172 29.33 2.96 -5.83
N ILE A 173 28.33 2.86 -6.68
CA ILE A 173 27.46 3.97 -7.03
C ILE A 173 26.12 3.76 -6.31
N ILE A 174 25.74 4.72 -5.48
CA ILE A 174 24.47 4.70 -4.72
C ILE A 174 23.45 5.57 -5.45
N TYR A 175 22.39 4.93 -5.93
CA TYR A 175 21.21 5.61 -6.44
C TYR A 175 20.25 5.88 -5.29
N THR A 176 19.78 7.11 -5.15
CA THR A 176 18.85 7.52 -4.10
C THR A 176 17.70 8.29 -4.70
N ALA A 177 16.48 7.92 -4.31
CA ALA A 177 15.27 8.69 -4.59
C ALA A 177 14.56 9.08 -3.30
N LYS A 178 13.97 10.28 -3.29
CA LYS A 178 13.07 10.77 -2.26
C LYS A 178 11.85 11.41 -2.91
N VAL A 179 10.66 11.02 -2.46
CA VAL A 179 9.38 11.56 -2.92
C VAL A 179 8.60 12.11 -1.74
N GLU A 180 7.86 13.18 -1.97
CA GLU A 180 6.89 13.72 -1.03
C GLU A 180 5.51 13.73 -1.68
N TYR A 181 4.50 13.28 -0.95
CA TYR A 181 3.09 13.38 -1.29
C TYR A 181 2.40 14.35 -0.36
N VAL A 182 1.55 15.18 -0.93
CA VAL A 182 0.67 16.09 -0.19
C VAL A 182 -0.76 15.69 -0.47
N LEU A 183 -1.50 15.41 0.58
CA LEU A 183 -2.91 15.03 0.55
C LEU A 183 -3.75 16.26 0.86
N HIS A 184 -4.72 16.52 0.01
CA HIS A 184 -5.61 17.68 0.15
C HIS A 184 -7.05 17.22 0.34
N THR A 185 -7.75 17.85 1.27
CA THR A 185 -9.21 17.71 1.38
C THR A 185 -9.91 18.29 0.17
N MET A 186 -11.06 17.76 -0.17
CA MET A 186 -11.88 18.31 -1.25
C MET A 186 -13.24 18.76 -0.66
N PRO A 187 -13.83 19.86 -1.16
CA PRO A 187 -13.44 20.67 -2.34
C PRO A 187 -12.45 21.81 -2.03
N ASP A 188 -12.20 22.14 -0.76
CA ASP A 188 -11.45 23.31 -0.30
C ASP A 188 -9.92 23.23 -0.58
N GLN A 189 -9.42 22.07 -0.98
CA GLN A 189 -8.02 21.79 -1.30
C GLN A 189 -7.03 22.14 -0.18
N SER A 190 -7.50 22.18 1.07
CA SER A 190 -6.63 22.41 2.21
C SER A 190 -5.71 21.20 2.42
N ILE A 191 -4.47 21.45 2.89
CA ILE A 191 -3.52 20.38 3.15
C ILE A 191 -3.96 19.61 4.39
N ALA A 192 -4.28 18.34 4.21
CA ALA A 192 -4.65 17.44 5.30
C ALA A 192 -3.44 16.72 5.88
N ALA A 193 -2.51 16.27 5.02
CA ALA A 193 -1.34 15.52 5.44
C ALA A 193 -0.21 15.60 4.40
N LYS A 194 1.00 15.27 4.87
CA LYS A 194 2.16 15.01 4.02
C LYS A 194 2.74 13.64 4.37
N VAL A 195 3.10 12.88 3.36
CA VAL A 195 3.79 11.62 3.52
C VAL A 195 5.01 11.57 2.59
N SER A 196 6.12 11.11 3.09
CA SER A 196 7.35 11.02 2.30
C SER A 196 7.92 9.61 2.34
N GLY A 197 8.62 9.24 1.29
CA GLY A 197 9.34 7.98 1.20
C GLY A 197 10.67 8.17 0.51
N SER A 198 11.60 7.31 0.87
CA SER A 198 12.93 7.27 0.24
C SER A 198 13.34 5.83 0.00
N ALA A 199 14.19 5.65 -0.99
CA ALA A 199 14.82 4.38 -1.30
C ALA A 199 16.22 4.62 -1.84
N SER A 200 17.09 3.61 -1.67
CA SER A 200 18.43 3.61 -2.25
C SER A 200 18.75 2.23 -2.81
N ALA A 201 19.54 2.18 -3.85
CA ALA A 201 20.08 0.96 -4.42
C ALA A 201 21.56 1.16 -4.74
N GLN A 202 22.34 0.10 -4.52
CA GLN A 202 23.76 0.08 -4.85
C GLN A 202 23.96 -0.58 -6.21
N ALA A 203 24.87 -0.03 -7.01
CA ALA A 203 25.28 -0.58 -8.28
C ALA A 203 26.78 -0.60 -8.43
N SER A 204 27.30 -1.50 -9.27
CA SER A 204 28.67 -1.47 -9.69
C SER A 204 28.95 -0.28 -10.63
N GLU A 205 30.21 0.12 -10.74
CA GLU A 205 30.61 1.16 -11.69
C GLU A 205 30.28 0.76 -13.15
N GLN A 206 30.39 -0.53 -13.47
CA GLN A 206 30.05 -1.05 -14.79
C GLN A 206 28.55 -0.89 -15.10
N ASP A 207 27.66 -1.21 -14.16
CA ASP A 207 26.21 -1.07 -14.35
C ASP A 207 25.78 0.41 -14.37
N ALA A 208 26.46 1.25 -13.61
CA ALA A 208 26.20 2.70 -13.60
C ALA A 208 26.63 3.40 -14.91
N ASN A 209 27.65 2.90 -15.57
CA ASN A 209 28.12 3.41 -16.87
C ASN A 209 27.27 2.89 -18.06
N ASP A 210 26.53 1.80 -17.87
CA ASP A 210 25.55 1.33 -18.85
C ASP A 210 24.30 2.21 -18.81
N GLN A 211 24.00 2.89 -19.93
CA GLN A 211 22.86 3.81 -20.02
C GLN A 211 21.51 3.14 -19.75
N VAL A 212 21.32 1.90 -20.21
CA VAL A 212 20.06 1.17 -20.03
C VAL A 212 19.89 0.75 -18.58
N LYS A 213 20.93 0.17 -17.99
CA LYS A 213 20.92 -0.28 -16.59
C LYS A 213 20.81 0.90 -15.61
N SER A 214 21.53 1.99 -15.86
CA SER A 214 21.46 3.18 -15.01
C SER A 214 20.08 3.86 -15.07
N ALA A 215 19.42 3.86 -16.21
CA ALA A 215 18.06 4.35 -16.36
C ALA A 215 17.06 3.44 -15.61
N GLN A 216 17.22 2.11 -15.72
CA GLN A 216 16.39 1.15 -14.99
C GLN A 216 16.58 1.29 -13.48
N LEU A 217 17.81 1.39 -12.98
CA LEU A 217 18.09 1.59 -11.56
C LEU A 217 17.45 2.87 -11.01
N ARG A 218 17.49 3.97 -11.75
CA ARG A 218 16.78 5.20 -11.35
C ARG A 218 15.29 5.01 -11.24
N LYS A 219 14.70 4.28 -12.19
CA LYS A 219 13.28 3.94 -12.17
C LYS A 219 12.93 3.07 -10.98
N ASP A 220 13.69 1.99 -10.75
CA ASP A 220 13.46 1.05 -9.66
C ASP A 220 13.53 1.73 -8.29
N VAL A 221 14.53 2.61 -8.08
CA VAL A 221 14.70 3.38 -6.84
C VAL A 221 13.57 4.39 -6.67
N LEU A 222 13.10 5.01 -7.75
CA LEU A 222 11.94 5.90 -7.71
C LEU A 222 10.66 5.14 -7.34
N GLU A 223 10.40 4.00 -7.95
CA GLU A 223 9.25 3.14 -7.63
C GLU A 223 9.30 2.64 -6.17
N ALA A 224 10.47 2.26 -5.68
CA ALA A 224 10.66 1.86 -4.30
C ALA A 224 10.43 3.03 -3.31
N ALA A 225 10.84 4.25 -3.64
CA ALA A 225 10.56 5.45 -2.84
C ALA A 225 9.06 5.76 -2.81
N ILE A 226 8.37 5.64 -3.95
CA ILE A 226 6.91 5.77 -4.07
C ILE A 226 6.22 4.75 -3.18
N ALA A 227 6.60 3.48 -3.28
CA ALA A 227 6.03 2.42 -2.44
C ALA A 227 6.27 2.66 -0.94
N SER A 228 7.47 3.16 -0.57
CA SER A 228 7.81 3.53 0.81
C SER A 228 6.93 4.67 1.35
N ALA A 229 6.65 5.69 0.52
CA ALA A 229 5.76 6.79 0.90
C ALA A 229 4.31 6.32 1.05
N LEU A 230 3.79 5.61 0.04
CA LEU A 230 2.39 5.23 -0.02
C LEU A 230 2.02 4.11 0.97
N ARG A 231 2.98 3.35 1.49
CA ARG A 231 2.76 2.43 2.61
C ARG A 231 2.25 3.17 3.85
N ARG A 232 2.62 4.43 4.02
CA ARG A 232 2.20 5.28 5.16
C ARG A 232 0.97 6.13 4.85
N ALA A 233 0.45 6.07 3.62
CA ALA A 233 -0.66 6.90 3.18
C ALA A 233 -2.05 6.50 3.73
N PRO A 234 -2.39 5.21 4.00
CA PRO A 234 -3.75 4.83 4.37
C PRO A 234 -4.35 5.63 5.55
N PRO A 235 -3.67 5.77 6.71
CA PRO A 235 -4.22 6.59 7.80
C PRO A 235 -4.43 8.05 7.41
N ALA A 236 -3.50 8.61 6.62
CA ALA A 236 -3.57 9.98 6.14
C ALA A 236 -4.69 10.20 5.13
N LEU A 237 -4.94 9.20 4.24
CA LEU A 237 -6.07 9.23 3.30
C LEU A 237 -7.42 9.20 4.03
N VAL A 238 -7.56 8.35 5.06
CA VAL A 238 -8.75 8.29 5.89
C VAL A 238 -8.98 9.61 6.61
N ALA A 239 -7.95 10.18 7.23
CA ALA A 239 -8.04 11.49 7.89
C ALA A 239 -8.40 12.61 6.91
N ALA A 240 -7.78 12.63 5.72
CA ALA A 240 -8.09 13.61 4.67
C ALA A 240 -9.50 13.47 4.11
N ALA A 241 -10.04 12.25 4.08
CA ALA A 241 -11.42 11.97 3.68
C ALA A 241 -12.45 12.34 4.78
N ARG A 242 -12.00 12.74 5.97
CA ARG A 242 -12.86 13.04 7.15
C ARG A 242 -13.77 11.87 7.54
N LEU A 243 -13.23 10.64 7.44
CA LEU A 243 -13.90 9.39 7.80
C LEU A 243 -13.64 9.00 9.26
#